data_7cee0a4bc6e122318d5a39e674edccee
#
_entry.id   7cee0a4bc6e122318d5a39e674edccee
#
_cell.length_a   1.000
_cell.length_b   1.000
_cell.length_c   1.000
_cell.angle_alpha   90.00
_cell.angle_beta   90.00
_cell.angle_gamma   90.00
#
_symmetry.space_group_name_H-M   'P 1'
#
loop_
_entity.id
_entity.type
_entity.pdbx_description
1 polymer ?
#
loop_
_entity_poly.entity_id
_entity_poly.type
_entity_poly.pdbx_seq_one_letter_code
_entity_poly.pdbx_strand_id
1 'polypeptide(L)'
;PESYEVPTGPDGLPAGTDDDTASIMRLAGNLNGFPASVGRVGRLYNDTAETFRAMAASIDAAIHHVNALYYQTSWDEYTAPFYEALERAVARGVTVRLLVDHHGMRTIPGHRDFRRRLNAMGIEWHEMLPFAPLRGQIRRPDLRNHRKILVIDGREAYIGSHNLVAPDYDTPSYAKAGLLYDDTSVSVTGPVVAQIQAVFAVDWYYACKQVL
;
A
#
# COMPACT_ATOMS: atom_id res chain seq x y z
N PRO A 1 22.75 2.31 -12.97
CA PRO A 1 21.39 1.88 -13.22
C PRO A 1 21.46 0.45 -13.70
N GLU A 2 20.92 -0.47 -12.91
CA GLU A 2 20.79 -1.87 -13.36
C GLU A 2 19.79 -1.90 -14.51
N SER A 3 20.16 -2.48 -15.66
CA SER A 3 19.24 -2.66 -16.76
C SER A 3 18.22 -3.74 -16.40
N TYR A 4 16.95 -3.36 -16.39
CA TYR A 4 15.82 -4.31 -16.23
C TYR A 4 15.40 -4.86 -17.62
N GLU A 5 16.35 -5.02 -18.53
CA GLU A 5 16.06 -5.59 -19.83
C GLU A 5 15.79 -7.09 -19.68
N VAL A 6 14.56 -7.48 -19.91
CA VAL A 6 14.16 -8.87 -20.09
C VAL A 6 14.01 -9.06 -21.60
N PRO A 7 14.68 -10.07 -22.20
CA PRO A 7 14.46 -10.38 -23.59
C PRO A 7 12.97 -10.59 -23.85
N THR A 8 12.41 -9.84 -24.81
CA THR A 8 11.01 -9.93 -25.18
C THR A 8 10.84 -10.69 -26.49
N GLY A 9 9.78 -11.48 -26.58
CA GLY A 9 9.34 -12.10 -27.82
C GLY A 9 8.69 -11.10 -28.77
N PRO A 10 8.30 -11.52 -29.98
CA PRO A 10 7.65 -10.67 -30.98
C PRO A 10 6.36 -9.99 -30.52
N ASP A 11 5.70 -10.54 -29.50
CA ASP A 11 4.46 -10.07 -28.90
C ASP A 11 4.69 -9.11 -27.71
N GLY A 12 5.93 -8.73 -27.41
CA GLY A 12 6.31 -7.85 -26.32
C GLY A 12 6.28 -8.51 -24.94
N LEU A 13 6.03 -9.81 -24.85
CA LEU A 13 6.09 -10.58 -23.60
C LEU A 13 7.50 -11.14 -23.36
N PRO A 14 7.84 -11.53 -22.11
CA PRO A 14 9.12 -12.15 -21.83
C PRO A 14 9.37 -13.37 -22.71
N ALA A 15 10.59 -13.51 -23.24
CA ALA A 15 10.96 -14.65 -24.07
C ALA A 15 10.82 -15.96 -23.29
N GLY A 16 10.21 -16.97 -23.91
CA GLY A 16 9.97 -18.28 -23.28
C GLY A 16 8.71 -18.33 -22.40
N THR A 17 7.86 -17.29 -22.42
CA THR A 17 6.53 -17.34 -21.79
C THR A 17 5.68 -18.40 -22.50
N ASP A 18 5.11 -19.33 -21.76
CA ASP A 18 4.18 -20.33 -22.31
C ASP A 18 2.85 -19.69 -22.74
N ASP A 19 2.10 -20.39 -23.62
CA ASP A 19 0.88 -19.87 -24.23
C ASP A 19 -0.21 -19.52 -23.23
N ASP A 20 -0.36 -20.29 -22.16
CA ASP A 20 -1.38 -20.05 -21.13
C ASP A 20 -1.03 -18.79 -20.34
N THR A 21 0.20 -18.65 -19.87
CA THR A 21 0.72 -17.46 -19.20
C THR A 21 0.61 -16.25 -20.11
N ALA A 22 1.00 -16.35 -21.38
CA ALA A 22 0.89 -15.25 -22.36
C ALA A 22 -0.57 -14.80 -22.54
N SER A 23 -1.51 -15.75 -22.59
CA SER A 23 -2.95 -15.45 -22.71
C SER A 23 -3.47 -14.72 -21.47
N ILE A 24 -3.08 -15.13 -20.26
CA ILE A 24 -3.43 -14.46 -19.00
C ILE A 24 -2.85 -13.05 -18.97
N MET A 25 -1.59 -12.85 -19.36
CA MET A 25 -0.92 -11.54 -19.37
C MET A 25 -1.61 -10.58 -20.35
N ARG A 26 -1.98 -11.05 -21.55
CA ARG A 26 -2.73 -10.23 -22.54
C ARG A 26 -4.12 -9.86 -22.02
N LEU A 27 -4.84 -10.85 -21.44
CA LEU A 27 -6.17 -10.60 -20.88
C LEU A 27 -6.09 -9.58 -19.73
N ALA A 28 -5.15 -9.72 -18.82
CA ALA A 28 -4.95 -8.79 -17.72
C ALA A 28 -4.64 -7.37 -18.25
N GLY A 29 -3.74 -7.23 -19.22
CA GLY A 29 -3.41 -5.94 -19.84
C GLY A 29 -4.63 -5.29 -20.51
N ASN A 30 -5.45 -6.07 -21.22
CA ASN A 30 -6.66 -5.57 -21.88
C ASN A 30 -7.74 -5.13 -20.88
N LEU A 31 -7.87 -5.81 -19.74
CA LEU A 31 -8.89 -5.50 -18.75
C LEU A 31 -8.55 -4.29 -17.89
N ASN A 32 -7.29 -4.09 -17.54
CA ASN A 32 -6.86 -3.05 -16.59
C ASN A 32 -6.08 -1.90 -17.23
N GLY A 33 -5.73 -2.00 -18.51
CA GLY A 33 -4.97 -0.98 -19.24
C GLY A 33 -3.47 -0.95 -18.90
N PHE A 34 -2.97 -1.88 -18.08
CA PHE A 34 -1.55 -2.00 -17.75
C PHE A 34 -0.96 -3.22 -18.48
N PRO A 35 -0.02 -3.00 -19.42
CA PRO A 35 0.69 -4.11 -20.03
C PRO A 35 1.54 -4.85 -19.00
N ALA A 36 1.94 -6.07 -19.32
CA ALA A 36 2.91 -6.79 -18.51
C ALA A 36 4.17 -5.94 -18.33
N SER A 37 4.68 -5.87 -17.12
CA SER A 37 5.87 -5.08 -16.79
C SER A 37 6.85 -5.94 -15.99
N VAL A 38 8.12 -5.69 -16.22
CA VAL A 38 9.19 -6.37 -15.51
C VAL A 38 9.45 -5.72 -14.16
N GLY A 39 9.92 -6.54 -13.22
CA GLY A 39 10.34 -6.09 -11.91
C GLY A 39 11.24 -7.13 -11.26
N ARG A 40 11.93 -6.72 -10.22
CA ARG A 40 12.70 -7.62 -9.37
C ARG A 40 11.94 -7.81 -8.06
N VAL A 41 11.63 -9.04 -7.72
CA VAL A 41 11.17 -9.39 -6.38
C VAL A 41 12.39 -9.27 -5.45
N GLY A 42 12.26 -8.44 -4.41
CA GLY A 42 13.27 -8.28 -3.40
C GLY A 42 13.16 -9.39 -2.35
N ARG A 43 12.38 -9.15 -1.31
CA ARG A 43 12.19 -10.10 -0.22
C ARG A 43 10.70 -10.35 0.02
N LEU A 44 10.38 -11.59 0.40
CA LEU A 44 9.10 -11.99 0.94
C LEU A 44 9.16 -11.88 2.47
N TYR A 45 8.17 -11.23 3.05
CA TYR A 45 8.03 -10.99 4.49
C TYR A 45 6.75 -11.66 4.99
N ASN A 46 6.85 -12.46 6.02
CA ASN A 46 5.74 -13.13 6.71
C ASN A 46 5.72 -12.89 8.22
N ASP A 47 6.71 -12.19 8.75
CA ASP A 47 6.71 -11.68 10.13
C ASP A 47 6.27 -10.21 10.14
N THR A 48 5.21 -9.91 10.88
CA THR A 48 4.61 -8.56 10.92
C THR A 48 5.60 -7.51 11.42
N ALA A 49 6.34 -7.79 12.49
CA ALA A 49 7.27 -6.82 13.05
C ALA A 49 8.49 -6.61 12.13
N GLU A 50 8.96 -7.66 11.47
CA GLU A 50 10.03 -7.56 10.48
C GLU A 50 9.56 -6.76 9.26
N THR A 51 8.34 -7.01 8.79
CA THR A 51 7.74 -6.30 7.65
C THR A 51 7.71 -4.79 7.90
N PHE A 52 7.19 -4.36 9.05
CA PHE A 52 7.10 -2.92 9.33
C PHE A 52 8.45 -2.27 9.61
N ARG A 53 9.41 -2.99 10.19
CA ARG A 53 10.80 -2.49 10.31
C ARG A 53 11.46 -2.33 8.94
N ALA A 54 11.25 -3.27 8.02
CA ALA A 54 11.78 -3.16 6.65
C ALA A 54 11.14 -1.97 5.90
N MET A 55 9.82 -1.81 5.98
CA MET A 55 9.11 -0.66 5.41
C MET A 55 9.61 0.65 6.01
N ALA A 56 9.81 0.71 7.33
CA ALA A 56 10.36 1.88 8.01
C ALA A 56 11.77 2.24 7.52
N ALA A 57 12.64 1.25 7.34
CA ALA A 57 13.99 1.47 6.81
C ALA A 57 13.95 2.04 5.36
N SER A 58 13.06 1.53 4.50
CA SER A 58 12.88 2.07 3.15
C SER A 58 12.30 3.50 3.18
N ILE A 59 11.36 3.81 4.09
CA ILE A 59 10.82 5.16 4.28
C ILE A 59 11.92 6.12 4.78
N ASP A 60 12.79 5.67 5.67
CA ASP A 60 13.93 6.47 6.15
C ASP A 60 14.94 6.78 5.04
N ALA A 61 15.04 5.94 4.01
CA ALA A 61 15.87 6.17 2.83
C ALA A 61 15.18 7.04 1.74
N ALA A 62 13.91 7.36 1.89
CA ALA A 62 13.16 8.17 0.93
C ALA A 62 13.73 9.59 0.79
N ILE A 63 13.75 10.10 -0.46
CA ILE A 63 14.29 11.42 -0.83
C ILE A 63 13.20 12.35 -1.35
N HIS A 64 12.20 11.81 -2.06
CA HIS A 64 11.19 12.61 -2.78
C HIS A 64 9.80 12.41 -2.22
N HIS A 65 9.29 11.19 -2.22
CA HIS A 65 7.93 10.92 -1.77
C HIS A 65 7.73 9.51 -1.24
N VAL A 66 6.77 9.39 -0.32
CA VAL A 66 6.23 8.13 0.17
C VAL A 66 4.72 8.14 -0.03
N ASN A 67 4.20 7.17 -0.77
CA ASN A 67 2.77 6.99 -1.01
C ASN A 67 2.31 5.66 -0.42
N ALA A 68 1.37 5.71 0.52
CA ALA A 68 0.87 4.55 1.25
C ALA A 68 -0.65 4.43 1.14
N LEU A 69 -1.16 3.22 0.89
CA LEU A 69 -2.58 2.91 0.83
C LEU A 69 -2.85 1.62 1.60
N TYR A 70 -3.73 1.69 2.60
CA TYR A 70 -4.09 0.55 3.43
C TYR A 70 -5.57 0.52 3.76
N TYR A 71 -6.11 -0.69 3.92
CA TYR A 71 -7.51 -0.87 4.30
C TYR A 71 -7.72 -0.60 5.80
N GLN A 72 -6.97 -1.25 6.66
CA GLN A 72 -7.02 -1.05 8.11
C GLN A 72 -5.69 -0.52 8.61
N THR A 73 -5.76 0.35 9.60
CA THR A 73 -4.58 0.98 10.16
C THR A 73 -4.82 1.45 11.58
N SER A 74 -3.86 1.20 12.47
CA SER A 74 -3.80 1.66 13.85
C SER A 74 -2.39 2.15 14.19
N TRP A 75 -2.24 2.77 15.33
CA TRP A 75 -0.93 3.05 15.90
C TRP A 75 -0.76 2.19 17.14
N ASP A 76 -0.06 1.10 16.98
CA ASP A 76 0.26 0.11 18.00
C ASP A 76 1.78 -0.12 18.07
N GLU A 77 2.22 -1.07 18.89
CA GLU A 77 3.65 -1.38 19.06
C GLU A 77 4.30 -1.93 17.78
N TYR A 78 3.55 -2.62 16.93
CA TYR A 78 4.05 -3.17 15.65
C TYR A 78 4.18 -2.10 14.59
N THR A 79 3.20 -1.20 14.50
CA THR A 79 3.11 -0.18 13.45
C THR A 79 3.85 1.11 13.81
N ALA A 80 4.18 1.34 15.10
CA ALA A 80 4.91 2.52 15.55
C ALA A 80 6.18 2.80 14.71
N PRO A 81 7.05 1.82 14.40
CA PRO A 81 8.24 2.08 13.57
C PRO A 81 7.91 2.65 12.19
N PHE A 82 6.82 2.19 11.57
CA PHE A 82 6.35 2.69 10.27
C PHE A 82 5.92 4.17 10.36
N TYR A 83 5.06 4.52 11.32
CA TYR A 83 4.58 5.90 11.46
C TYR A 83 5.68 6.87 11.89
N GLU A 84 6.56 6.46 12.79
CA GLU A 84 7.72 7.25 13.19
C GLU A 84 8.66 7.51 12.00
N ALA A 85 8.81 6.54 11.09
CA ALA A 85 9.56 6.75 9.86
C ALA A 85 8.88 7.76 8.93
N LEU A 86 7.52 7.75 8.84
CA LEU A 86 6.78 8.78 8.10
C LEU A 86 7.00 10.17 8.70
N GLU A 87 6.97 10.31 10.03
CA GLU A 87 7.27 11.59 10.72
C GLU A 87 8.69 12.08 10.39
N ARG A 88 9.68 11.19 10.45
CA ARG A 88 11.06 11.52 10.07
C ARG A 88 11.18 11.90 8.59
N ALA A 89 10.43 11.24 7.70
CA ALA A 89 10.39 11.58 6.27
C ALA A 89 9.86 13.00 6.05
N VAL A 90 8.74 13.35 6.70
CA VAL A 90 8.19 14.72 6.66
C VAL A 90 9.20 15.74 7.19
N ALA A 91 9.86 15.46 8.31
CA ALA A 91 10.88 16.35 8.88
C ALA A 91 12.07 16.58 7.94
N ARG A 92 12.36 15.64 7.03
CA ARG A 92 13.38 15.78 5.97
C ARG A 92 12.86 16.51 4.72
N GLY A 93 11.58 16.88 4.65
CA GLY A 93 10.95 17.52 3.49
C GLY A 93 10.44 16.54 2.43
N VAL A 94 10.38 15.24 2.74
CA VAL A 94 9.79 14.22 1.87
C VAL A 94 8.26 14.39 1.85
N THR A 95 7.67 14.35 0.67
CA THR A 95 6.20 14.39 0.54
C THR A 95 5.61 13.06 0.93
N VAL A 96 4.81 13.02 2.01
CA VAL A 96 4.17 11.78 2.49
C VAL A 96 2.67 11.85 2.26
N ARG A 97 2.12 10.83 1.57
CA ARG A 97 0.69 10.68 1.29
C ARG A 97 0.17 9.35 1.80
N LEU A 98 -0.94 9.40 2.53
CA LEU A 98 -1.58 8.20 3.08
C LEU A 98 -3.05 8.16 2.69
N LEU A 99 -3.47 7.06 2.07
CA LEU A 99 -4.87 6.70 1.86
C LEU A 99 -5.27 5.59 2.83
N VAL A 100 -6.40 5.76 3.49
CA VAL A 100 -6.98 4.75 4.37
C VAL A 100 -8.44 4.51 3.99
N ASP A 101 -8.92 3.27 4.08
CA ASP A 101 -10.34 3.01 3.87
C ASP A 101 -11.15 3.52 5.07
N HIS A 102 -12.22 4.26 4.79
CA HIS A 102 -13.07 4.86 5.84
C HIS A 102 -13.66 3.82 6.79
N HIS A 103 -14.13 2.69 6.25
CA HIS A 103 -14.71 1.62 7.07
C HIS A 103 -13.61 0.86 7.82
N GLY A 104 -12.58 0.44 7.10
CA GLY A 104 -11.47 -0.35 7.66
C GLY A 104 -10.79 0.33 8.86
N MET A 105 -10.48 1.64 8.74
CA MET A 105 -9.89 2.39 9.84
C MET A 105 -10.81 2.46 11.08
N ARG A 106 -12.12 2.56 10.88
CA ARG A 106 -13.09 2.74 11.97
C ARG A 106 -13.42 1.44 12.73
N THR A 107 -13.09 0.29 12.16
CA THR A 107 -13.26 -1.01 12.83
C THR A 107 -12.19 -1.26 13.90
N ILE A 108 -11.09 -0.49 13.85
CA ILE A 108 -9.99 -0.64 14.80
C ILE A 108 -10.21 0.26 16.04
N PRO A 109 -9.98 -0.25 17.26
CA PRO A 109 -10.04 0.55 18.47
C PRO A 109 -9.09 1.76 18.41
N GLY A 110 -9.47 2.87 19.03
CA GLY A 110 -8.61 4.06 19.10
C GLY A 110 -8.55 4.91 17.81
N HIS A 111 -9.35 4.63 16.78
CA HIS A 111 -9.32 5.34 15.50
C HIS A 111 -9.41 6.88 15.60
N ARG A 112 -10.08 7.43 16.64
CA ARG A 112 -10.18 8.89 16.85
C ARG A 112 -8.84 9.49 17.25
N ASP A 113 -8.11 8.82 18.10
CA ASP A 113 -6.79 9.23 18.57
C ASP A 113 -5.77 9.10 17.45
N PHE A 114 -5.84 8.03 16.70
CA PHE A 114 -5.05 7.81 15.50
C PHE A 114 -5.24 8.95 14.48
N ARG A 115 -6.49 9.36 14.18
CA ARG A 115 -6.76 10.50 13.29
C ARG A 115 -6.13 11.81 13.81
N ARG A 116 -6.16 12.04 15.13
CA ARG A 116 -5.52 13.23 15.72
C ARG A 116 -4.00 13.21 15.50
N ARG A 117 -3.38 12.04 15.65
CA ARG A 117 -1.95 11.87 15.38
C ARG A 117 -1.62 12.12 13.91
N LEU A 118 -2.35 11.51 12.96
CA LEU A 118 -2.16 11.76 11.53
C LEU A 118 -2.22 13.25 11.18
N ASN A 119 -3.18 13.98 11.75
CA ASN A 119 -3.29 15.44 11.54
C ASN A 119 -2.08 16.21 12.10
N ALA A 120 -1.44 15.72 13.15
CA ALA A 120 -0.29 16.36 13.77
C ALA A 120 1.03 16.06 13.05
N MET A 121 1.11 14.97 12.28
CA MET A 121 2.34 14.52 11.62
C MET A 121 2.75 15.39 10.42
N GLY A 122 1.85 16.21 9.88
CA GLY A 122 2.13 17.01 8.67
C GLY A 122 2.12 16.21 7.37
N ILE A 123 1.56 14.99 7.37
CA ILE A 123 1.34 14.18 6.17
C ILE A 123 0.05 14.59 5.47
N GLU A 124 -0.01 14.39 4.16
CA GLU A 124 -1.27 14.48 3.41
C GLU A 124 -2.00 13.15 3.54
N TRP A 125 -3.22 13.14 4.12
CA TRP A 125 -3.97 11.90 4.22
C TRP A 125 -5.46 12.07 3.94
N HIS A 126 -6.07 11.04 3.35
CA HIS A 126 -7.48 11.04 3.00
C HIS A 126 -8.13 9.70 3.30
N GLU A 127 -9.44 9.76 3.66
CA GLU A 127 -10.27 8.57 3.76
C GLU A 127 -10.87 8.23 2.38
N MET A 128 -10.70 6.99 1.96
CA MET A 128 -11.34 6.46 0.76
C MET A 128 -12.75 5.98 1.07
N LEU A 129 -13.63 6.11 0.07
CA LEU A 129 -15.00 5.60 0.07
C LEU A 129 -15.78 5.98 1.35
N PRO A 130 -15.82 7.26 1.72
CA PRO A 130 -16.50 7.67 2.94
C PRO A 130 -17.99 7.36 2.86
N PHE A 131 -18.55 6.84 3.97
CA PHE A 131 -19.98 6.64 4.14
C PHE A 131 -20.51 7.63 5.19
N ALA A 132 -21.06 8.75 4.73
CA ALA A 132 -21.65 9.78 5.56
C ALA A 132 -22.94 10.31 4.89
N PRO A 133 -24.07 9.58 4.99
CA PRO A 133 -25.32 9.91 4.28
C PRO A 133 -25.81 11.32 4.54
N LEU A 134 -25.70 11.81 5.78
CA LEU A 134 -26.09 13.17 6.16
C LEU A 134 -25.25 14.28 5.50
N ARG A 135 -24.10 13.91 4.90
CA ARG A 135 -23.22 14.81 4.13
C ARG A 135 -23.28 14.53 2.62
N GLY A 136 -24.29 13.80 2.15
CA GLY A 136 -24.42 13.41 0.75
C GLY A 136 -23.37 12.39 0.27
N GLN A 137 -22.61 11.79 1.16
CA GLN A 137 -21.61 10.78 0.83
C GLN A 137 -22.19 9.39 1.01
N ILE A 138 -22.92 8.93 -0.01
CA ILE A 138 -23.55 7.60 -0.03
C ILE A 138 -22.69 6.71 -0.94
N ARG A 139 -21.83 5.93 -0.34
CA ARG A 139 -21.06 4.88 -1.03
C ARG A 139 -21.54 3.52 -0.57
N ARG A 140 -21.51 2.55 -1.47
CA ARG A 140 -21.89 1.17 -1.13
C ARG A 140 -20.96 0.64 -0.02
N PRO A 141 -21.51 0.17 1.12
CA PRO A 141 -20.68 -0.26 2.26
C PRO A 141 -19.89 -1.55 1.98
N ASP A 142 -20.33 -2.35 1.00
CA ASP A 142 -19.71 -3.59 0.56
C ASP A 142 -18.57 -3.39 -0.45
N LEU A 143 -18.48 -2.21 -1.09
CA LEU A 143 -17.38 -1.87 -1.99
C LEU A 143 -16.30 -1.15 -1.22
N ARG A 144 -15.25 -1.87 -0.87
CA ARG A 144 -14.10 -1.36 -0.11
C ARG A 144 -12.80 -1.53 -0.88
N ASN A 145 -11.85 -0.65 -0.62
CA ASN A 145 -10.52 -0.77 -1.18
C ASN A 145 -9.64 -1.59 -0.23
N HIS A 146 -9.37 -2.84 -0.60
CA HIS A 146 -8.58 -3.77 0.19
C HIS A 146 -7.10 -3.82 -0.23
N ARG A 147 -6.63 -2.89 -1.06
CA ARG A 147 -5.22 -2.83 -1.45
C ARG A 147 -4.35 -2.45 -0.26
N LYS A 148 -3.14 -2.99 -0.24
CA LYS A 148 -2.07 -2.64 0.67
C LYS A 148 -0.87 -2.33 -0.20
N ILE A 149 -0.55 -1.05 -0.30
CA ILE A 149 0.47 -0.52 -1.20
C ILE A 149 1.31 0.48 -0.41
N LEU A 150 2.63 0.34 -0.50
CA LEU A 150 3.58 1.36 -0.11
C LEU A 150 4.53 1.56 -1.30
N VAL A 151 4.68 2.79 -1.75
CA VAL A 151 5.63 3.15 -2.82
C VAL A 151 6.57 4.22 -2.29
N ILE A 152 7.86 4.01 -2.47
CA ILE A 152 8.94 4.91 -2.08
C ILE A 152 9.66 5.41 -3.33
N ASP A 153 9.65 6.71 -3.56
CA ASP A 153 10.34 7.43 -4.64
C ASP A 153 10.08 6.88 -6.06
N GLY A 154 9.00 6.10 -6.26
CA GLY A 154 8.74 5.40 -7.51
C GLY A 154 9.79 4.33 -7.87
N ARG A 155 10.63 3.91 -6.91
CA ARG A 155 11.74 2.97 -7.11
C ARG A 155 11.54 1.63 -6.42
N GLU A 156 10.90 1.65 -5.26
CA GLU A 156 10.60 0.48 -4.47
C GLU A 156 9.12 0.49 -4.08
N ALA A 157 8.50 -0.67 -4.05
CA ALA A 157 7.16 -0.83 -3.53
C ALA A 157 7.04 -2.07 -2.66
N TYR A 158 6.14 -1.99 -1.68
CA TYR A 158 5.66 -3.14 -0.89
C TYR A 158 4.19 -3.36 -1.23
N ILE A 159 3.87 -4.61 -1.54
CA ILE A 159 2.50 -5.07 -1.80
C ILE A 159 2.27 -6.40 -1.08
N GLY A 160 1.04 -6.67 -0.69
CA GLY A 160 0.72 -7.91 0.02
C GLY A 160 -0.60 -7.87 0.75
N SER A 161 -0.71 -8.68 1.81
CA SER A 161 -1.91 -8.79 2.62
C SER A 161 -1.84 -8.04 3.96
N HIS A 162 -0.63 -7.70 4.48
CA HIS A 162 -0.48 -6.95 5.73
C HIS A 162 -1.26 -5.62 5.71
N ASN A 163 -2.18 -5.47 6.64
CA ASN A 163 -2.69 -4.15 7.03
C ASN A 163 -1.69 -3.48 8.00
N LEU A 164 -1.82 -2.18 8.25
CA LEU A 164 -1.00 -1.47 9.24
C LEU A 164 -1.66 -1.60 10.63
N VAL A 165 -1.66 -2.82 11.16
CA VAL A 165 -2.23 -3.18 12.48
C VAL A 165 -1.41 -4.31 13.10
N ALA A 166 -1.53 -4.48 14.42
CA ALA A 166 -1.00 -5.65 15.11
C ALA A 166 -1.57 -6.96 14.54
N PRO A 167 -0.87 -8.10 14.64
CA PRO A 167 -1.31 -9.36 14.04
C PRO A 167 -2.60 -9.94 14.63
N ASP A 168 -3.04 -9.50 15.82
CA ASP A 168 -4.35 -9.80 16.41
C ASP A 168 -5.44 -8.78 16.04
N TYR A 169 -5.10 -7.82 15.17
CA TYR A 169 -5.97 -6.73 14.73
C TYR A 169 -6.52 -5.87 15.87
N ASP A 170 -5.78 -5.75 16.96
CA ASP A 170 -6.21 -5.05 18.17
C ASP A 170 -7.62 -5.52 18.63
N THR A 171 -7.97 -6.77 18.35
CA THR A 171 -9.29 -7.33 18.63
C THR A 171 -9.24 -8.15 19.91
N PRO A 172 -9.86 -7.71 21.02
CA PRO A 172 -9.76 -8.40 22.32
C PRO A 172 -10.15 -9.87 22.28
N SER A 173 -11.11 -10.26 21.43
CA SER A 173 -11.50 -11.66 21.29
C SER A 173 -10.44 -12.51 20.60
N TYR A 174 -9.68 -11.93 19.65
CA TYR A 174 -8.58 -12.62 18.98
C TYR A 174 -7.38 -12.77 19.91
N ALA A 175 -6.99 -11.69 20.58
CA ALA A 175 -5.95 -11.74 21.60
C ALA A 175 -6.25 -12.79 22.68
N LYS A 176 -7.49 -12.83 23.20
CA LYS A 176 -7.94 -13.83 24.19
C LYS A 176 -7.91 -15.27 23.66
N ALA A 177 -8.18 -15.46 22.37
CA ALA A 177 -8.17 -16.77 21.72
C ALA A 177 -6.78 -17.17 21.21
N GLY A 178 -5.77 -16.29 21.32
CA GLY A 178 -4.44 -16.50 20.75
C GLY A 178 -4.43 -16.56 19.21
N LEU A 179 -5.42 -15.91 18.57
CA LEU A 179 -5.55 -15.88 17.12
C LEU A 179 -4.69 -14.74 16.57
N LEU A 180 -3.80 -15.08 15.66
CA LEU A 180 -2.97 -14.15 14.91
C LEU A 180 -3.22 -14.34 13.43
N TYR A 181 -3.22 -13.24 12.66
CA TYR A 181 -3.21 -13.31 11.21
C TYR A 181 -1.80 -13.57 10.71
N ASP A 182 -1.68 -14.47 9.75
CA ASP A 182 -0.44 -14.78 9.06
C ASP A 182 -0.48 -14.09 7.70
N ASP A 183 -0.01 -12.86 7.69
CA ASP A 183 0.01 -12.01 6.51
C ASP A 183 1.35 -12.10 5.77
N THR A 184 1.34 -11.77 4.48
CA THR A 184 2.53 -11.80 3.64
C THR A 184 2.65 -10.51 2.84
N SER A 185 3.85 -9.95 2.77
CA SER A 185 4.20 -8.83 1.90
C SER A 185 5.46 -9.13 1.11
N VAL A 186 5.57 -8.50 -0.04
CA VAL A 186 6.75 -8.58 -0.89
C VAL A 186 7.25 -7.19 -1.26
N SER A 187 8.58 -6.99 -1.21
CA SER A 187 9.19 -5.81 -1.79
C SER A 187 9.52 -6.04 -3.26
N VAL A 188 9.28 -5.03 -4.09
CA VAL A 188 9.57 -5.08 -5.53
C VAL A 188 10.25 -3.79 -5.98
N THR A 189 11.11 -3.92 -6.99
CA THR A 189 11.79 -2.79 -7.63
C THR A 189 11.70 -2.89 -9.15
N GLY A 190 12.08 -1.83 -9.86
CA GLY A 190 12.07 -1.78 -11.32
C GLY A 190 10.79 -1.22 -11.92
N PRO A 191 10.59 -1.37 -13.24
CA PRO A 191 9.49 -0.76 -13.99
C PRO A 191 8.09 -1.04 -13.46
N VAL A 192 7.86 -2.22 -12.85
CA VAL A 192 6.57 -2.58 -12.22
C VAL A 192 6.13 -1.58 -11.15
N VAL A 193 7.08 -0.91 -10.48
CA VAL A 193 6.77 0.08 -9.44
C VAL A 193 5.98 1.27 -10.01
N ALA A 194 6.24 1.66 -11.26
CA ALA A 194 5.48 2.73 -11.92
C ALA A 194 3.99 2.36 -12.09
N GLN A 195 3.69 1.09 -12.37
CA GLN A 195 2.29 0.64 -12.46
C GLN A 195 1.61 0.61 -11.08
N ILE A 196 2.33 0.16 -10.04
CA ILE A 196 1.82 0.20 -8.66
C ILE A 196 1.58 1.66 -8.22
N GLN A 197 2.49 2.57 -8.56
CA GLN A 197 2.35 4.00 -8.33
C GLN A 197 1.13 4.58 -9.06
N ALA A 198 0.88 4.16 -10.31
CA ALA A 198 -0.27 4.61 -11.09
C ALA A 198 -1.59 4.18 -10.42
N VAL A 199 -1.67 2.95 -9.89
CA VAL A 199 -2.83 2.49 -9.11
C VAL A 199 -3.06 3.39 -7.90
N PHE A 200 -2.01 3.72 -7.15
CA PHE A 200 -2.11 4.66 -6.03
C PHE A 200 -2.60 6.04 -6.49
N ALA A 201 -2.04 6.59 -7.57
CA ALA A 201 -2.40 7.91 -8.09
C ALA A 201 -3.88 7.98 -8.52
N VAL A 202 -4.41 6.91 -9.12
CA VAL A 202 -5.84 6.81 -9.46
C VAL A 202 -6.69 6.82 -8.19
N ASP A 203 -6.35 6.02 -7.19
CA ASP A 203 -7.08 5.96 -5.92
C ASP A 203 -6.99 7.31 -5.17
N TRP A 204 -5.84 8.00 -5.23
CA TRP A 204 -5.64 9.34 -4.69
C TRP A 204 -6.58 10.36 -5.35
N TYR A 205 -6.60 10.37 -6.69
CA TYR A 205 -7.51 11.24 -7.43
C TYR A 205 -8.98 10.98 -7.08
N TYR A 206 -9.38 9.71 -6.93
CA TYR A 206 -10.75 9.39 -6.50
C TYR A 206 -11.07 9.90 -5.09
N ALA A 207 -10.11 9.89 -4.18
CA ALA A 207 -10.30 10.33 -2.80
C ALA A 207 -10.40 11.87 -2.67
N CYS A 208 -9.50 12.63 -3.33
CA CYS A 208 -9.39 14.09 -3.11
C CYS A 208 -9.42 14.96 -4.38
N LYS A 209 -9.52 14.37 -5.59
CA LYS A 209 -9.54 15.07 -6.89
C LYS A 209 -8.22 15.79 -7.25
N GLN A 210 -7.14 15.48 -6.56
CA GLN A 210 -5.81 15.98 -6.86
C GLN A 210 -5.10 15.03 -7.82
N VAL A 211 -4.50 15.55 -8.87
CA VAL A 211 -3.62 14.80 -9.79
C VAL A 211 -2.19 14.86 -9.24
N LEU A 212 -1.52 13.73 -9.19
CA LEU A 212 -0.13 13.59 -8.76
C LEU A 212 0.85 13.64 -9.94
#